data_e362528eaf6d64ecec21b94245a728e5
#
_entry.id   e362528eaf6d64ecec21b94245a728e5
#
_cell.length_a   1.000
_cell.length_b   1.000
_cell.length_c   1.000
_cell.angle_alpha   90.00
_cell.angle_beta   90.00
_cell.angle_gamma   90.00
#
_symmetry.space_group_name_H-M   'P 1'
#
loop_
_entity.id
_entity.type
_entity.pdbx_description
1 polymer ?
#
loop_
_entity_poly.entity_id
_entity_poly.type
_entity_poly.pdbx_seq_one_letter_code
_entity_poly.pdbx_strand_id
1 'polypeptide(L)'
;MSKTLINKVIDYIEDNDFDNDEIKKFIDDVINKDNPTIRTISNRYSLIKKNIKENFDGFDEKFIQSIKPPEEITKKILADDMEMRSLKSNFVFNQKIVDDILLLQDSNDLYNIGIYLQFISGRRASEIYQHINEHDKIKVDRIKNKPTLIKFSTLHKKNNNKFEVIELIPNTLDSNQFKTLYNKLNKELNISTQDYINRINLKLKNMFPKISNMSSHKLRGMYARYMYETNNKEDQNINGYITKILNHGSPESSLSYSNYKFIPNKEEKIDKRIKKKIL
;
A
#
# COMPACT_ATOMS: atom_id res chain seq x y z
N MET A 1 20.08 -12.28 -6.51
CA MET A 1 19.43 -13.51 -7.04
C MET A 1 18.54 -13.25 -8.27
N SER A 2 17.67 -12.23 -8.29
CA SER A 2 16.79 -11.95 -9.44
C SER A 2 17.50 -11.53 -10.73
N LYS A 3 18.53 -10.68 -10.66
CA LYS A 3 19.28 -10.23 -11.86
C LYS A 3 19.95 -11.39 -12.62
N THR A 4 20.54 -12.34 -11.89
CA THR A 4 21.20 -13.50 -12.51
C THR A 4 20.23 -14.43 -13.25
N LEU A 5 18.98 -14.54 -12.78
CA LEU A 5 17.97 -15.39 -13.40
C LEU A 5 17.40 -14.73 -14.66
N ILE A 6 17.17 -13.43 -14.62
CA ILE A 6 16.71 -12.65 -15.78
C ILE A 6 17.77 -12.68 -16.87
N ASN A 7 19.02 -12.40 -16.53
CA ASN A 7 20.11 -12.39 -17.51
C ASN A 7 20.22 -13.75 -18.22
N LYS A 8 20.08 -14.87 -17.51
CA LYS A 8 20.11 -16.20 -18.15
C LYS A 8 19.02 -16.39 -19.19
N VAL A 9 17.83 -15.85 -18.95
CA VAL A 9 16.72 -15.95 -19.93
C VAL A 9 16.96 -15.00 -21.10
N ILE A 10 17.48 -13.80 -20.84
CA ILE A 10 17.82 -12.83 -21.89
C ILE A 10 18.93 -13.39 -22.75
N ASP A 11 20.06 -13.81 -22.16
CA ASP A 11 21.21 -14.41 -22.87
C ASP A 11 20.76 -15.61 -23.72
N TYR A 12 19.88 -16.48 -23.17
CA TYR A 12 19.35 -17.62 -23.89
C TYR A 12 18.52 -17.22 -25.11
N ILE A 13 17.71 -16.17 -25.00
CA ILE A 13 16.91 -15.65 -26.13
C ILE A 13 17.79 -14.97 -27.17
N GLU A 14 18.83 -14.24 -26.76
CA GLU A 14 19.75 -13.54 -27.67
C GLU A 14 20.66 -14.51 -28.44
N ASP A 15 21.07 -15.61 -27.79
CA ASP A 15 22.01 -16.58 -28.37
C ASP A 15 21.33 -17.59 -29.30
N ASN A 16 20.02 -17.64 -29.36
CA ASN A 16 19.30 -18.71 -30.04
C ASN A 16 18.02 -18.20 -30.74
N ASP A 17 17.86 -18.52 -32.02
CA ASP A 17 16.65 -18.32 -32.82
C ASP A 17 15.62 -19.45 -32.54
N PHE A 18 15.10 -19.50 -31.31
CA PHE A 18 14.16 -20.53 -30.90
C PHE A 18 12.69 -20.17 -31.19
N ASP A 19 11.88 -21.22 -31.30
CA ASP A 19 10.45 -21.05 -31.30
C ASP A 19 9.93 -20.71 -29.89
N ASN A 20 8.71 -20.23 -29.80
CA ASN A 20 8.09 -19.81 -28.56
C ASN A 20 7.95 -20.93 -27.52
N ASP A 21 7.82 -22.21 -27.96
CA ASP A 21 7.66 -23.35 -27.06
C ASP A 21 8.99 -23.74 -26.41
N GLU A 22 10.10 -23.67 -27.15
CA GLU A 22 11.43 -23.90 -26.62
C GLU A 22 11.85 -22.83 -25.59
N ILE A 23 11.60 -21.55 -25.89
CA ILE A 23 11.83 -20.45 -24.95
C ILE A 23 11.01 -20.65 -23.68
N LYS A 24 9.72 -21.00 -23.82
CA LYS A 24 8.86 -21.24 -22.67
C LYS A 24 9.34 -22.39 -21.82
N LYS A 25 9.74 -23.51 -22.43
CA LYS A 25 10.32 -24.66 -21.72
C LYS A 25 11.58 -24.27 -20.93
N PHE A 26 12.49 -23.51 -21.55
CA PHE A 26 13.67 -22.99 -20.87
C PHE A 26 13.32 -22.10 -19.68
N ILE A 27 12.33 -21.20 -19.84
CA ILE A 27 11.83 -20.36 -18.76
C ILE A 27 11.31 -21.21 -17.60
N ASP A 28 10.52 -22.24 -17.89
CA ASP A 28 9.94 -23.13 -16.89
C ASP A 28 11.06 -23.89 -16.12
N ASP A 29 12.08 -24.37 -16.81
CA ASP A 29 13.23 -25.07 -16.23
C ASP A 29 14.04 -24.13 -15.30
N VAL A 30 14.32 -22.91 -15.76
CA VAL A 30 15.07 -21.92 -14.99
C VAL A 30 14.31 -21.43 -13.76
N ILE A 31 12.98 -21.26 -13.88
CA ILE A 31 12.13 -20.80 -12.77
C ILE A 31 12.05 -21.85 -11.67
N ASN A 32 11.97 -23.13 -12.01
CA ASN A 32 11.83 -24.23 -11.06
C ASN A 32 13.17 -24.73 -10.48
N LYS A 33 14.28 -24.23 -10.99
CA LYS A 33 15.60 -24.57 -10.45
C LYS A 33 15.70 -24.18 -8.97
N ASP A 34 16.31 -25.03 -8.17
CA ASP A 34 16.54 -24.86 -6.72
C ASP A 34 15.25 -24.98 -5.83
N ASN A 35 14.23 -25.68 -6.29
CA ASN A 35 12.98 -25.92 -5.53
C ASN A 35 12.43 -24.67 -4.84
N PRO A 36 12.14 -23.59 -5.56
CA PRO A 36 11.68 -22.36 -4.96
C PRO A 36 10.26 -22.52 -4.36
N THR A 37 9.92 -21.64 -3.40
CA THR A 37 8.54 -21.60 -2.89
C THR A 37 7.55 -21.23 -3.99
N ILE A 38 6.29 -21.67 -3.87
CA ILE A 38 5.21 -21.38 -4.83
C ILE A 38 5.11 -19.88 -5.14
N ARG A 39 5.21 -19.03 -4.13
CA ARG A 39 5.18 -17.57 -4.31
C ARG A 39 6.43 -17.04 -5.04
N THR A 40 7.58 -17.64 -4.80
CA THR A 40 8.82 -17.31 -5.53
C THR A 40 8.68 -17.68 -7.01
N ILE A 41 8.09 -18.82 -7.31
CA ILE A 41 7.78 -19.24 -8.69
C ILE A 41 6.94 -18.19 -9.40
N SER A 42 5.80 -17.81 -8.82
CA SER A 42 4.90 -16.80 -9.41
C SER A 42 5.58 -15.44 -9.64
N ASN A 43 6.40 -15.00 -8.68
CA ASN A 43 7.16 -13.76 -8.82
C ASN A 43 8.21 -13.85 -9.94
N ARG A 44 8.87 -15.01 -10.11
CA ARG A 44 9.84 -15.24 -11.18
C ARG A 44 9.18 -15.15 -12.56
N TYR A 45 8.01 -15.78 -12.76
CA TYR A 45 7.23 -15.66 -14.01
C TYR A 45 6.87 -14.21 -14.32
N SER A 46 6.36 -13.48 -13.34
CA SER A 46 5.98 -12.08 -13.51
C SER A 46 7.17 -11.20 -13.89
N LEU A 47 8.32 -11.45 -13.29
CA LEU A 47 9.56 -10.69 -13.52
C LEU A 47 10.14 -10.99 -14.90
N ILE A 48 10.20 -12.27 -15.31
CA ILE A 48 10.68 -12.68 -16.63
C ILE A 48 9.76 -12.11 -17.72
N LYS A 49 8.45 -12.28 -17.57
CA LYS A 49 7.45 -11.72 -18.49
C LYS A 49 7.63 -10.23 -18.72
N LYS A 50 7.84 -9.47 -17.64
CA LYS A 50 8.08 -8.02 -17.71
C LYS A 50 9.36 -7.73 -18.50
N ASN A 51 10.46 -8.43 -18.19
CA ASN A 51 11.75 -8.17 -18.84
C ASN A 51 11.75 -8.56 -20.33
N ILE A 52 11.11 -9.66 -20.70
CA ILE A 52 10.95 -10.01 -22.13
C ILE A 52 10.18 -8.91 -22.86
N LYS A 53 9.09 -8.43 -22.30
CA LYS A 53 8.29 -7.35 -22.87
C LYS A 53 9.05 -6.02 -23.01
N GLU A 54 9.99 -5.75 -22.11
CA GLU A 54 10.77 -4.49 -22.11
C GLU A 54 12.00 -4.55 -23.02
N ASN A 55 12.56 -5.72 -23.29
CA ASN A 55 13.82 -5.86 -24.03
C ASN A 55 13.67 -6.46 -25.44
N PHE A 56 12.53 -7.08 -25.76
CA PHE A 56 12.33 -7.76 -27.04
C PHE A 56 11.00 -7.35 -27.69
N ASP A 57 11.07 -6.63 -28.81
CA ASP A 57 9.89 -6.18 -29.56
C ASP A 57 9.30 -7.24 -30.50
N GLY A 58 10.01 -8.39 -30.67
CA GLY A 58 9.65 -9.42 -31.65
C GLY A 58 8.61 -10.44 -31.19
N PHE A 59 8.26 -10.49 -29.90
CA PHE A 59 7.30 -11.45 -29.38
C PHE A 59 5.86 -10.96 -29.47
N ASP A 60 4.98 -11.82 -29.95
CA ASP A 60 3.56 -11.53 -29.98
C ASP A 60 2.92 -11.53 -28.58
N GLU A 61 1.78 -10.87 -28.46
CA GLU A 61 1.09 -10.74 -27.16
C GLU A 61 0.59 -12.11 -26.65
N LYS A 62 0.32 -13.10 -27.52
CA LYS A 62 -0.11 -14.45 -27.12
C LYS A 62 1.03 -15.19 -26.43
N PHE A 63 2.24 -15.12 -26.99
CA PHE A 63 3.43 -15.69 -26.35
C PHE A 63 3.67 -15.04 -24.98
N ILE A 64 3.69 -13.72 -24.94
CA ILE A 64 3.85 -12.98 -23.68
C ILE A 64 2.80 -13.39 -22.63
N GLN A 65 1.54 -13.59 -23.03
CA GLN A 65 0.47 -14.06 -22.15
C GLN A 65 0.66 -15.53 -21.72
N SER A 66 1.32 -16.35 -22.52
CA SER A 66 1.60 -17.76 -22.19
C SER A 66 2.64 -17.91 -21.07
N ILE A 67 3.49 -16.90 -20.84
CA ILE A 67 4.47 -16.86 -19.76
C ILE A 67 3.74 -16.57 -18.44
N LYS A 68 3.24 -17.63 -17.82
CA LYS A 68 2.49 -17.58 -16.55
C LYS A 68 2.69 -18.86 -15.76
N PRO A 69 2.54 -18.80 -14.42
CA PRO A 69 2.61 -20.00 -13.59
C PRO A 69 1.55 -21.04 -14.04
N PRO A 70 1.84 -22.34 -13.89
CA PRO A 70 0.84 -23.38 -14.03
C PRO A 70 -0.41 -23.09 -13.19
N GLU A 71 -1.57 -23.54 -13.68
CA GLU A 71 -2.86 -23.24 -13.03
C GLU A 71 -2.93 -23.77 -11.58
N GLU A 72 -2.32 -24.92 -11.34
CA GLU A 72 -2.22 -25.51 -10.00
C GLU A 72 -1.46 -24.62 -9.01
N ILE A 73 -0.35 -24.01 -9.47
CA ILE A 73 0.42 -23.06 -8.67
C ILE A 73 -0.41 -21.82 -8.36
N THR A 74 -1.14 -21.32 -9.36
CA THR A 74 -2.03 -20.16 -9.17
C THR A 74 -3.16 -20.48 -8.19
N LYS A 75 -3.79 -21.65 -8.28
CA LYS A 75 -4.82 -22.10 -7.34
C LYS A 75 -4.29 -22.25 -5.91
N LYS A 76 -3.08 -22.83 -5.74
CA LYS A 76 -2.45 -22.95 -4.42
C LYS A 76 -2.13 -21.59 -3.82
N ILE A 77 -1.61 -20.63 -4.59
CA ILE A 77 -1.36 -19.27 -4.10
C ILE A 77 -2.66 -18.59 -3.62
N LEU A 78 -3.75 -18.76 -4.37
CA LEU A 78 -5.05 -18.21 -3.98
C LEU A 78 -5.58 -18.85 -2.70
N ALA A 79 -5.44 -20.16 -2.55
CA ALA A 79 -5.83 -20.88 -1.34
C ALA A 79 -5.00 -20.44 -0.13
N ASP A 80 -3.66 -20.41 -0.27
CA ASP A 80 -2.75 -19.94 0.78
C ASP A 80 -3.04 -18.49 1.18
N ASP A 81 -3.33 -17.61 0.21
CA ASP A 81 -3.68 -16.21 0.48
C ASP A 81 -5.03 -16.09 1.20
N MET A 82 -6.02 -16.93 0.89
CA MET A 82 -7.30 -16.99 1.60
C MET A 82 -7.11 -17.50 3.04
N GLU A 83 -6.35 -18.57 3.22
CA GLU A 83 -6.02 -19.09 4.54
C GLU A 83 -5.25 -18.08 5.37
N MET A 84 -4.20 -17.49 4.82
CA MET A 84 -3.41 -16.45 5.49
C MET A 84 -4.24 -15.20 5.81
N ARG A 85 -5.25 -14.88 5.03
CA ARG A 85 -6.19 -13.78 5.34
C ARG A 85 -7.13 -14.15 6.49
N SER A 86 -7.57 -15.40 6.58
CA SER A 86 -8.42 -15.89 7.67
C SER A 86 -7.65 -16.03 8.98
N LEU A 87 -6.37 -16.41 8.92
CA LEU A 87 -5.45 -16.58 10.05
C LEU A 87 -4.80 -15.27 10.51
N LYS A 88 -4.93 -14.15 9.77
CA LYS A 88 -4.37 -12.87 10.18
C LYS A 88 -4.94 -12.46 11.53
N SER A 89 -4.09 -12.57 12.54
CA SER A 89 -4.36 -12.07 13.89
C SER A 89 -4.89 -10.64 13.84
N ASN A 90 -5.90 -10.35 14.62
CA ASN A 90 -6.44 -9.00 14.77
C ASN A 90 -5.31 -8.02 15.07
N PHE A 91 -5.13 -7.03 14.20
CA PHE A 91 -4.23 -5.92 14.49
C PHE A 91 -4.94 -4.96 15.44
N VAL A 92 -4.48 -4.93 16.69
CA VAL A 92 -5.09 -4.09 17.73
C VAL A 92 -4.23 -2.87 17.98
N PHE A 93 -4.85 -1.70 18.00
CA PHE A 93 -4.23 -0.45 18.38
C PHE A 93 -5.19 0.39 19.26
N ASN A 94 -4.66 1.28 20.06
CA ASN A 94 -5.42 2.07 21.00
C ASN A 94 -5.24 3.58 20.75
N GLN A 95 -5.99 4.39 21.49
CA GLN A 95 -5.94 5.84 21.39
C GLN A 95 -4.53 6.38 21.63
N LYS A 96 -3.79 5.81 22.58
CA LYS A 96 -2.42 6.25 22.86
C LYS A 96 -1.50 6.18 21.62
N ILE A 97 -1.60 5.11 20.83
CA ILE A 97 -0.82 4.96 19.59
C ILE A 97 -1.23 6.04 18.57
N VAL A 98 -2.53 6.34 18.50
CA VAL A 98 -3.04 7.43 17.65
C VAL A 98 -2.46 8.77 18.10
N ASP A 99 -2.52 9.06 19.39
CA ASP A 99 -2.00 10.31 19.98
C ASP A 99 -0.48 10.44 19.75
N ASP A 100 0.28 9.36 19.98
CA ASP A 100 1.73 9.33 19.72
C ASP A 100 2.06 9.65 18.25
N ILE A 101 1.23 9.20 17.29
CA ILE A 101 1.41 9.55 15.87
C ILE A 101 0.99 10.99 15.59
N LEU A 102 -0.10 11.46 16.19
CA LEU A 102 -0.59 12.83 15.99
C LEU A 102 0.39 13.87 16.52
N LEU A 103 1.12 13.58 17.60
CA LEU A 103 2.19 14.44 18.13
C LEU A 103 3.36 14.66 17.16
N LEU A 104 3.48 13.84 16.10
CA LEU A 104 4.52 14.01 15.09
C LEU A 104 4.27 15.23 14.16
N GLN A 105 3.11 15.85 14.25
CA GLN A 105 2.75 17.05 13.48
C GLN A 105 3.79 18.14 13.57
N ASP A 106 4.31 18.40 14.77
CA ASP A 106 5.25 19.48 15.05
C ASP A 106 6.73 19.05 14.93
N SER A 107 6.97 17.86 14.37
CA SER A 107 8.33 17.35 14.23
C SER A 107 9.09 18.03 13.08
N ASN A 108 10.38 18.30 13.32
CA ASN A 108 11.30 18.72 12.26
C ASN A 108 11.89 17.55 11.45
N ASP A 109 11.72 16.32 11.91
CA ASP A 109 12.20 15.11 11.22
C ASP A 109 11.26 14.76 10.07
N LEU A 110 11.81 14.73 8.85
CA LEU A 110 11.04 14.46 7.62
C LEU A 110 10.34 13.09 7.62
N TYR A 111 10.94 12.08 8.25
CA TYR A 111 10.30 10.77 8.36
C TYR A 111 9.12 10.78 9.33
N ASN A 112 9.19 11.55 10.41
CA ASN A 112 8.06 11.77 11.32
C ASN A 112 6.92 12.49 10.59
N ILE A 113 7.23 13.55 9.85
CA ILE A 113 6.26 14.24 9.00
C ILE A 113 5.61 13.25 8.04
N GLY A 114 6.41 12.38 7.39
CA GLY A 114 5.89 11.36 6.48
C GLY A 114 4.96 10.35 7.14
N ILE A 115 5.29 9.86 8.34
CA ILE A 115 4.45 8.96 9.15
C ILE A 115 3.12 9.66 9.48
N TYR A 116 3.19 10.91 9.95
CA TYR A 116 2.03 11.71 10.29
C TYR A 116 1.10 11.91 9.08
N LEU A 117 1.63 12.42 7.96
CA LEU A 117 0.86 12.65 6.73
C LEU A 117 0.21 11.36 6.21
N GLN A 118 0.94 10.25 6.27
CA GLN A 118 0.43 8.94 5.87
C GLN A 118 -0.73 8.49 6.75
N PHE A 119 -0.62 8.67 8.07
CA PHE A 119 -1.66 8.28 9.00
C PHE A 119 -2.92 9.13 8.83
N ILE A 120 -2.82 10.46 8.81
CA ILE A 120 -3.99 11.35 8.76
C ILE A 120 -4.74 11.33 7.42
N SER A 121 -4.12 10.83 6.36
CA SER A 121 -4.71 10.75 5.01
C SER A 121 -5.01 9.32 4.55
N GLY A 122 -4.52 8.31 5.26
CA GLY A 122 -4.64 6.91 4.85
C GLY A 122 -3.94 6.57 3.53
N ARG A 123 -3.01 7.40 3.06
CA ARG A 123 -2.28 7.16 1.80
C ARG A 123 -1.15 6.14 1.98
N ARG A 124 -0.70 5.54 0.88
CA ARG A 124 0.49 4.67 0.87
C ARG A 124 1.74 5.50 1.07
N ALA A 125 2.79 4.92 1.64
CA ALA A 125 4.07 5.62 1.79
C ALA A 125 4.61 6.15 0.45
N SER A 126 4.47 5.38 -0.63
CA SER A 126 4.84 5.79 -1.99
C SER A 126 3.92 6.87 -2.61
N GLU A 127 2.78 7.16 -2.01
CA GLU A 127 1.91 8.27 -2.41
C GLU A 127 2.23 9.54 -1.61
N ILE A 128 2.79 9.39 -0.40
CA ILE A 128 3.23 10.51 0.45
C ILE A 128 4.62 11.01 0.03
N TYR A 129 5.52 10.14 -0.35
CA TYR A 129 6.85 10.50 -0.82
C TYR A 129 7.19 9.81 -2.14
N GLN A 130 7.66 10.59 -3.11
CA GLN A 130 8.19 10.11 -4.38
C GLN A 130 9.52 10.79 -4.69
N HIS A 131 10.52 10.01 -5.10
CA HIS A 131 11.78 10.55 -5.53
C HIS A 131 11.61 11.49 -6.75
N ILE A 132 12.40 12.54 -6.81
CA ILE A 132 12.26 13.64 -7.79
C ILE A 132 12.38 13.17 -9.26
N ASN A 133 13.07 12.07 -9.49
CA ASN A 133 13.31 11.50 -10.83
C ASN A 133 12.26 10.44 -11.24
N GLU A 134 11.31 10.13 -10.37
CA GLU A 134 10.19 9.25 -10.75
C GLU A 134 9.22 10.04 -11.61
N HIS A 135 9.02 9.58 -12.85
CA HIS A 135 8.44 10.34 -13.97
C HIS A 135 7.04 10.92 -13.77
N ASP A 136 6.33 10.46 -12.76
CA ASP A 136 4.95 10.86 -12.54
C ASP A 136 4.73 11.34 -11.09
N LYS A 137 4.99 12.62 -10.86
CA LYS A 137 4.78 13.22 -9.54
C LYS A 137 3.30 13.27 -9.18
N ILE A 138 2.96 12.67 -8.05
CA ILE A 138 1.65 12.85 -7.45
C ILE A 138 1.49 14.34 -7.09
N LYS A 139 0.43 14.95 -7.60
CA LYS A 139 0.07 16.32 -7.24
C LYS A 139 -0.96 16.29 -6.13
N VAL A 140 -0.75 17.13 -5.13
CA VAL A 140 -1.67 17.31 -4.00
C VAL A 140 -2.26 18.70 -4.10
N ASP A 141 -3.59 18.77 -4.19
CA ASP A 141 -4.34 20.00 -4.26
C ASP A 141 -5.45 20.07 -3.22
N ARG A 142 -5.78 21.28 -2.79
CA ARG A 142 -6.91 21.56 -1.90
C ARG A 142 -8.22 21.60 -2.68
N ILE A 143 -9.31 21.32 -1.99
CA ILE A 143 -10.68 21.55 -2.50
C ILE A 143 -11.21 22.84 -1.88
N LYS A 144 -11.63 23.78 -2.73
CA LYS A 144 -12.15 25.06 -2.28
C LYS A 144 -13.32 24.86 -1.31
N ASN A 145 -13.29 25.59 -0.19
CA ASN A 145 -14.30 25.54 0.89
C ASN A 145 -14.50 24.17 1.58
N LYS A 146 -13.50 23.26 1.47
CA LYS A 146 -13.51 21.96 2.15
C LYS A 146 -12.14 21.71 2.79
N PRO A 147 -11.88 22.28 3.97
CA PRO A 147 -10.53 22.26 4.57
C PRO A 147 -10.04 20.87 4.93
N THR A 148 -10.92 19.91 5.19
CA THR A 148 -10.58 18.53 5.53
C THR A 148 -10.44 17.62 4.32
N LEU A 149 -10.71 18.11 3.10
CA LEU A 149 -10.62 17.32 1.88
C LEU A 149 -9.39 17.70 1.05
N ILE A 150 -8.67 16.70 0.59
CA ILE A 150 -7.51 16.84 -0.29
C ILE A 150 -7.74 16.06 -1.57
N LYS A 151 -7.27 16.63 -2.68
CA LYS A 151 -7.25 16.00 -3.98
C LYS A 151 -5.85 15.50 -4.29
N PHE A 152 -5.72 14.19 -4.50
CA PHE A 152 -4.50 13.55 -4.99
C PHE A 152 -4.65 13.18 -6.46
N SER A 153 -3.66 13.53 -7.29
CA SER A 153 -3.53 12.91 -8.61
C SER A 153 -2.93 11.53 -8.44
N THR A 154 -3.60 10.47 -8.87
CA THR A 154 -3.13 9.11 -8.66
C THR A 154 -2.46 8.53 -9.87
N LEU A 155 -1.35 7.85 -9.64
CA LEU A 155 -0.57 7.17 -10.67
C LEU A 155 -0.72 5.65 -10.61
N HIS A 156 -1.06 5.12 -9.44
CA HIS A 156 -1.02 3.68 -9.20
C HIS A 156 -2.30 2.91 -9.53
N LYS A 157 -3.33 3.58 -10.06
CA LYS A 157 -4.56 2.89 -10.49
C LYS A 157 -4.90 3.23 -11.93
N LYS A 158 -5.05 2.20 -12.74
CA LYS A 158 -5.61 2.25 -14.11
C LYS A 158 -7.10 2.64 -14.15
N ASN A 159 -7.63 3.31 -13.12
CA ASN A 159 -8.97 3.86 -13.16
C ASN A 159 -8.93 5.20 -13.90
N ASN A 160 -9.89 5.44 -14.78
CA ASN A 160 -10.03 6.63 -15.62
C ASN A 160 -10.14 7.96 -14.85
N ASN A 161 -10.15 7.93 -13.53
CA ASN A 161 -10.15 9.11 -12.67
C ASN A 161 -8.71 9.59 -12.44
N LYS A 162 -8.37 10.73 -13.02
CA LYS A 162 -7.06 11.39 -12.87
C LYS A 162 -6.76 11.85 -11.44
N PHE A 163 -7.67 11.73 -10.48
CA PHE A 163 -7.47 12.16 -9.10
C PHE A 163 -8.43 11.44 -8.12
N GLU A 164 -8.03 11.38 -6.87
CA GLU A 164 -8.83 10.88 -5.74
C GLU A 164 -9.07 12.01 -4.73
N VAL A 165 -10.28 12.07 -4.17
CA VAL A 165 -10.59 12.96 -3.05
C VAL A 165 -10.46 12.17 -1.75
N ILE A 166 -9.72 12.72 -0.81
CA ILE A 166 -9.37 12.08 0.45
C ILE A 166 -9.82 12.97 1.60
N GLU A 167 -10.43 12.36 2.60
CA GLU A 167 -10.80 13.00 3.84
C GLU A 167 -9.65 12.84 4.86
N LEU A 168 -9.20 13.95 5.43
CA LEU A 168 -8.23 13.95 6.54
C LEU A 168 -8.94 13.61 7.85
N ILE A 169 -8.20 13.07 8.81
CA ILE A 169 -8.71 12.89 10.17
C ILE A 169 -9.16 14.26 10.71
N PRO A 170 -10.41 14.38 11.20
CA PRO A 170 -10.93 15.63 11.77
C PRO A 170 -10.04 16.16 12.90
N ASN A 171 -9.99 17.49 13.04
CA ASN A 171 -9.20 18.19 14.06
C ASN A 171 -7.67 17.95 14.00
N THR A 172 -7.17 17.54 12.83
CA THR A 172 -5.74 17.50 12.52
C THR A 172 -5.37 18.72 11.66
N LEU A 173 -4.60 18.53 10.59
CA LEU A 173 -4.29 19.60 9.64
C LEU A 173 -5.46 19.94 8.73
N ASP A 174 -5.53 21.20 8.30
CA ASP A 174 -6.28 21.56 7.12
C ASP A 174 -5.53 21.19 5.82
N SER A 175 -6.21 21.32 4.69
CA SER A 175 -5.64 20.96 3.38
C SER A 175 -4.46 21.84 2.94
N ASN A 176 -4.34 23.09 3.44
CA ASN A 176 -3.20 23.95 3.15
C ASN A 176 -1.97 23.51 3.94
N GLN A 177 -2.16 23.27 5.24
CA GLN A 177 -1.11 22.79 6.13
C GLN A 177 -0.58 21.43 5.66
N PHE A 178 -1.49 20.50 5.29
CA PHE A 178 -1.10 19.20 4.70
C PHE A 178 -0.24 19.41 3.44
N LYS A 179 -0.70 20.25 2.50
CA LYS A 179 0.04 20.53 1.26
C LYS A 179 1.41 21.14 1.54
N THR A 180 1.52 22.01 2.54
CA THR A 180 2.79 22.62 2.94
C THR A 180 3.77 21.57 3.46
N LEU A 181 3.35 20.69 4.37
CA LEU A 181 4.20 19.62 4.91
C LEU A 181 4.54 18.57 3.83
N TYR A 182 3.58 18.23 2.97
CA TYR A 182 3.80 17.33 1.83
C TYR A 182 4.87 17.87 0.89
N ASN A 183 4.79 19.14 0.54
CA ASN A 183 5.77 19.79 -0.33
C ASN A 183 7.15 19.90 0.34
N LYS A 184 7.20 20.22 1.63
CA LYS A 184 8.44 20.24 2.42
C LYS A 184 9.12 18.87 2.37
N LEU A 185 8.40 17.79 2.70
CA LEU A 185 8.92 16.42 2.66
C LEU A 185 9.51 16.07 1.30
N ASN A 186 8.76 16.32 0.21
CA ASN A 186 9.15 15.94 -1.14
C ASN A 186 10.22 16.86 -1.76
N LYS A 187 10.44 18.05 -1.21
CA LYS A 187 11.49 18.97 -1.62
C LYS A 187 12.82 18.72 -0.90
N GLU A 188 12.76 18.46 0.40
CA GLU A 188 13.95 18.38 1.25
C GLU A 188 14.53 16.97 1.33
N LEU A 189 13.71 15.92 1.13
CA LEU A 189 14.18 14.55 1.15
C LEU A 189 14.62 14.12 -0.25
N ASN A 190 15.86 13.60 -0.36
CA ASN A 190 16.44 13.13 -1.63
C ASN A 190 17.00 11.72 -1.51
N ILE A 191 16.10 10.74 -1.48
CA ILE A 191 16.43 9.29 -1.44
C ILE A 191 15.45 8.54 -2.33
N SER A 192 15.75 7.27 -2.66
CA SER A 192 14.80 6.45 -3.41
C SER A 192 13.50 6.26 -2.63
N THR A 193 12.37 6.13 -3.33
CA THR A 193 11.07 5.82 -2.69
C THR A 193 11.14 4.53 -1.87
N GLN A 194 11.91 3.54 -2.32
CA GLN A 194 12.08 2.29 -1.58
C GLN A 194 12.88 2.49 -0.29
N ASP A 195 13.94 3.30 -0.30
CA ASP A 195 14.70 3.62 0.91
C ASP A 195 13.86 4.42 1.91
N TYR A 196 13.05 5.34 1.43
CA TYR A 196 12.09 6.04 2.27
C TYR A 196 11.14 5.07 2.98
N ILE A 197 10.54 4.13 2.26
CA ILE A 197 9.64 3.12 2.84
C ILE A 197 10.37 2.27 3.87
N ASN A 198 11.60 1.85 3.59
CA ASN A 198 12.42 1.05 4.51
C ASN A 198 12.70 1.81 5.81
N ARG A 199 13.08 3.09 5.72
CA ARG A 199 13.37 3.95 6.87
C ARG A 199 12.12 4.26 7.71
N ILE A 200 10.98 4.54 7.06
CA ILE A 200 9.69 4.68 7.75
C ILE A 200 9.33 3.40 8.52
N ASN A 201 9.48 2.24 7.90
CA ASN A 201 9.18 0.96 8.54
C ASN A 201 10.08 0.70 9.74
N LEU A 202 11.38 1.01 9.65
CA LEU A 202 12.31 0.89 10.77
C LEU A 202 11.92 1.84 11.91
N LYS A 203 11.60 3.09 11.57
CA LYS A 203 11.20 4.10 12.56
C LYS A 203 9.92 3.71 13.29
N LEU A 204 8.91 3.23 12.58
CA LEU A 204 7.66 2.73 13.16
C LEU A 204 7.89 1.54 14.10
N LYS A 205 8.77 0.61 13.75
CA LYS A 205 9.14 -0.51 14.64
C LYS A 205 9.80 -0.02 15.93
N ASN A 206 10.66 1.00 15.83
CA ASN A 206 11.34 1.57 16.99
C ASN A 206 10.38 2.39 17.88
N MET A 207 9.42 3.10 17.30
CA MET A 207 8.40 3.85 18.03
C MET A 207 7.41 2.92 18.76
N PHE A 208 7.08 1.79 18.14
CA PHE A 208 6.06 0.85 18.64
C PHE A 208 6.61 -0.58 18.76
N PRO A 209 7.64 -0.82 19.58
CA PRO A 209 8.33 -2.12 19.65
C PRO A 209 7.43 -3.26 20.15
N LYS A 210 6.36 -2.94 20.88
CA LYS A 210 5.38 -3.92 21.38
C LYS A 210 4.35 -4.34 20.33
N ILE A 211 4.31 -3.66 19.17
CA ILE A 211 3.39 -4.00 18.10
C ILE A 211 4.09 -4.87 17.07
N SER A 212 3.70 -6.12 17.00
CA SER A 212 4.24 -7.05 16.01
C SER A 212 4.00 -6.54 14.59
N ASN A 213 5.08 -6.55 13.78
CA ASN A 213 5.02 -6.19 12.35
C ASN A 213 4.48 -4.78 12.06
N MET A 214 4.72 -3.80 12.96
CA MET A 214 4.36 -2.41 12.70
C MET A 214 5.08 -1.92 11.43
N SER A 215 4.33 -1.31 10.52
CA SER A 215 4.83 -0.86 9.21
C SER A 215 3.97 0.27 8.64
N SER A 216 4.49 0.94 7.63
CA SER A 216 3.78 1.98 6.89
C SER A 216 2.43 1.52 6.33
N HIS A 217 2.33 0.25 5.90
CA HIS A 217 1.05 -0.30 5.44
C HIS A 217 0.01 -0.41 6.58
N LYS A 218 0.45 -0.61 7.82
CA LYS A 218 -0.43 -0.67 8.99
C LYS A 218 -1.09 0.69 9.27
N LEU A 219 -0.38 1.80 9.04
CA LEU A 219 -0.93 3.16 9.22
C LEU A 219 -2.19 3.39 8.38
N ARG A 220 -2.22 2.87 7.14
CA ARG A 220 -3.39 2.98 6.27
C ARG A 220 -4.61 2.22 6.83
N GLY A 221 -4.40 1.03 7.38
CA GLY A 221 -5.47 0.27 8.04
C GLY A 221 -5.94 0.92 9.34
N MET A 222 -4.99 1.47 10.12
CA MET A 222 -5.31 2.23 11.34
C MET A 222 -6.14 3.46 11.04
N TYR A 223 -5.76 4.25 10.02
CA TYR A 223 -6.55 5.40 9.56
C TYR A 223 -7.99 4.98 9.23
N ALA A 224 -8.16 3.97 8.38
CA ALA A 224 -9.48 3.55 7.94
C ALA A 224 -10.36 3.07 9.11
N ARG A 225 -9.76 2.32 10.05
CA ARG A 225 -10.46 1.86 11.24
C ARG A 225 -10.78 3.00 12.21
N TYR A 226 -9.84 3.89 12.44
CA TYR A 226 -10.03 5.05 13.31
C TYR A 226 -11.15 5.96 12.78
N MET A 227 -11.13 6.27 11.48
CA MET A 227 -12.17 7.06 10.83
C MET A 227 -13.55 6.40 10.90
N TYR A 228 -13.62 5.07 10.77
CA TYR A 228 -14.87 4.33 10.93
C TYR A 228 -15.44 4.48 12.34
N GLU A 229 -14.61 4.32 13.37
CA GLU A 229 -15.04 4.36 14.77
C GLU A 229 -15.38 5.79 15.26
N THR A 230 -14.70 6.79 14.72
CA THR A 230 -14.88 8.20 15.16
C THR A 230 -15.97 8.94 14.39
N ASN A 231 -16.14 8.69 13.10
CA ASN A 231 -17.13 9.35 12.27
C ASN A 231 -18.54 8.72 12.35
N ASN A 232 -18.67 7.62 13.06
CA ASN A 232 -19.85 6.85 13.42
C ASN A 232 -21.12 7.17 12.58
N LYS A 233 -21.14 6.68 11.35
CA LYS A 233 -22.38 6.58 10.58
C LYS A 233 -22.93 5.18 10.83
N GLU A 234 -23.81 5.06 11.79
CA GLU A 234 -24.36 3.81 12.38
C GLU A 234 -24.89 2.79 11.34
N ASP A 235 -25.06 3.19 10.09
CA ASP A 235 -25.71 2.40 9.04
C ASP A 235 -24.75 1.83 7.96
N GLN A 236 -23.44 2.00 8.08
CA GLN A 236 -22.53 1.50 7.05
C GLN A 236 -21.77 0.25 7.51
N ASN A 237 -21.83 -0.80 6.68
CA ASN A 237 -20.95 -1.96 6.83
C ASN A 237 -19.49 -1.51 6.77
N ILE A 238 -18.69 -1.95 7.75
CA ILE A 238 -17.27 -1.60 7.87
C ILE A 238 -16.47 -1.82 6.58
N ASN A 239 -16.71 -2.91 5.85
CA ASN A 239 -16.01 -3.19 4.61
C ASN A 239 -16.36 -2.20 3.50
N GLY A 240 -17.63 -1.83 3.39
CA GLY A 240 -18.10 -0.80 2.46
C GLY A 240 -17.50 0.58 2.78
N TYR A 241 -17.47 0.94 4.07
CA TYR A 241 -16.84 2.18 4.51
C TYR A 241 -15.34 2.22 4.18
N ILE A 242 -14.59 1.15 4.55
CA ILE A 242 -13.16 1.05 4.28
C ILE A 242 -12.88 1.09 2.77
N THR A 243 -13.68 0.39 1.95
CA THR A 243 -13.56 0.42 0.49
C THR A 243 -13.69 1.85 -0.04
N LYS A 244 -14.66 2.60 0.45
CA LYS A 244 -14.91 3.98 0.04
C LYS A 244 -13.80 4.92 0.49
N ILE A 245 -13.45 4.93 1.78
CA ILE A 245 -12.49 5.91 2.32
C ILE A 245 -11.06 5.68 1.82
N LEU A 246 -10.69 4.42 1.54
CA LEU A 246 -9.40 4.07 0.96
C LEU A 246 -9.40 4.06 -0.57
N ASN A 247 -10.56 4.32 -1.20
CA ASN A 247 -10.75 4.25 -2.64
C ASN A 247 -10.22 2.92 -3.24
N HIS A 248 -10.64 1.80 -2.65
CA HIS A 248 -10.31 0.48 -3.17
C HIS A 248 -11.19 0.15 -4.38
N GLY A 249 -10.59 -0.47 -5.40
CA GLY A 249 -11.30 -0.87 -6.62
C GLY A 249 -12.29 -2.03 -6.40
N SER A 250 -12.15 -2.78 -5.28
CA SER A 250 -13.05 -3.87 -4.92
C SER A 250 -13.15 -4.04 -3.40
N PRO A 251 -14.29 -4.55 -2.88
CA PRO A 251 -14.47 -4.87 -1.47
C PRO A 251 -13.44 -5.89 -0.94
N GLU A 252 -13.01 -6.85 -1.79
CA GLU A 252 -12.03 -7.86 -1.41
C GLU A 252 -10.69 -7.23 -0.99
N SER A 253 -10.32 -6.13 -1.63
CA SER A 253 -9.12 -5.36 -1.27
C SER A 253 -9.19 -4.78 0.14
N SER A 254 -10.39 -4.61 0.69
CA SER A 254 -10.65 -4.04 2.01
C SER A 254 -10.72 -5.09 3.12
N LEU A 255 -10.89 -6.37 2.79
CA LEU A 255 -11.01 -7.46 3.78
C LEU A 255 -9.79 -7.54 4.72
N SER A 256 -8.60 -7.23 4.23
CA SER A 256 -7.39 -7.23 5.07
C SER A 256 -7.41 -6.19 6.19
N TYR A 257 -8.26 -5.17 6.10
CA TYR A 257 -8.41 -4.10 7.10
C TYR A 257 -9.57 -4.33 8.06
N SER A 258 -10.50 -5.24 7.76
CA SER A 258 -11.60 -5.58 8.66
C SER A 258 -11.12 -6.18 10.00
N ASN A 259 -9.93 -6.78 9.99
CA ASN A 259 -9.28 -7.37 11.18
C ASN A 259 -8.58 -6.32 12.07
N TYR A 260 -8.63 -5.04 11.71
CA TYR A 260 -8.12 -3.98 12.58
C TYR A 260 -9.13 -3.65 13.67
N LYS A 261 -8.67 -3.58 14.92
CA LYS A 261 -9.47 -3.20 16.08
C LYS A 261 -8.89 -1.96 16.73
N PHE A 262 -9.72 -0.95 16.89
CA PHE A 262 -9.38 0.25 17.65
C PHE A 262 -9.96 0.15 19.06
N ILE A 263 -9.15 0.51 20.06
CA ILE A 263 -9.56 0.58 21.46
C ILE A 263 -9.50 2.05 21.88
N PRO A 264 -10.65 2.73 22.00
CA PRO A 264 -10.69 4.12 22.49
C PRO A 264 -10.37 4.17 23.98
N ASN A 265 -9.97 5.34 24.48
CA ASN A 265 -9.81 5.56 25.91
C ASN A 265 -11.13 5.34 26.65
N LYS A 266 -11.08 4.76 27.83
CA LYS A 266 -12.29 4.44 28.63
C LYS A 266 -13.14 5.66 28.93
N GLU A 267 -12.53 6.84 29.09
CA GLU A 267 -13.21 8.10 29.41
C GLU A 267 -14.13 8.61 28.30
N GLU A 268 -13.73 8.46 27.02
CA GLU A 268 -14.57 8.86 25.88
C GLU A 268 -15.85 8.00 25.73
N LYS A 269 -15.81 6.75 26.18
CA LYS A 269 -17.01 5.87 26.17
C LYS A 269 -18.08 6.32 27.16
N ILE A 270 -17.66 6.88 28.29
CA ILE A 270 -18.58 7.35 29.34
C ILE A 270 -19.30 8.62 28.86
N ASP A 271 -18.59 9.54 28.24
CA ASP A 271 -19.16 10.82 27.79
C ASP A 271 -20.18 10.65 26.62
N LYS A 272 -19.91 9.73 25.69
CA LYS A 272 -20.87 9.38 24.62
C LYS A 272 -22.14 8.68 25.14
N ARG A 273 -22.03 7.86 26.21
CA ARG A 273 -23.19 7.24 26.87
C ARG A 273 -24.03 8.25 27.65
N ILE A 274 -23.38 9.23 28.26
CA ILE A 274 -24.06 10.29 29.03
C ILE A 274 -24.78 11.25 28.09
N LYS A 275 -24.16 11.65 26.98
CA LYS A 275 -24.80 12.49 25.95
C LYS A 275 -26.02 11.81 25.30
N LYS A 276 -26.01 10.47 25.17
CA LYS A 276 -27.15 9.71 24.61
C LYS A 276 -28.32 9.53 25.61
N LYS A 277 -28.10 9.86 26.91
CA LYS A 277 -29.16 9.80 27.94
C LYS A 277 -29.76 11.18 28.27
N ILE A 278 -29.17 12.25 27.74
CA ILE A 278 -29.60 13.64 28.02
C ILE A 278 -30.36 14.26 26.81
N LEU A 279 -30.33 13.56 25.67
CA LEU A 279 -31.16 13.86 24.48
C LEU A 279 -32.31 12.86 24.40
#